data_6ec9bf85da17e130280f2aeea35e271e
#
_entry.id   6ec9bf85da17e130280f2aeea35e271e
#
_cell.length_a   1.000
_cell.length_b   1.000
_cell.length_c   1.000
_cell.angle_alpha   90.00
_cell.angle_beta   90.00
_cell.angle_gamma   90.00
#
_symmetry.space_group_name_H-M   'P 1'
#
loop_
_entity.id
_entity.type
_entity.pdbx_description
1 polymer ?
#
loop_
_entity_poly.entity_id
_entity_poly.type
_entity_poly.pdbx_seq_one_letter_code
_entity_poly.pdbx_strand_id
1 'polypeptide(L)'
;GNAASWGGGVAALGSTFNMYGGVISDNMVSASAGGVLLSDKSVMNMSGNAQISNNIAPTKWTTSGGGVYIFASTDGEVGNCLYMSDNAKISGNTATQGGAVYVRKNGQVTMSGNAQISNNTATENGGGVYVENSTFKIAGGAPRVCDNLCQDVQNNVYLATGNAIRISKLSTFAGKIGVSTQDTPTESNLVTVAAVAVEAGGGGHLTEEDLDHICSDKENLYPVLVGGE
;
A
#
# COMPACT_ATOMS: atom_id res chain seq x y z
N GLY A 1 -21.70 -5.82 8.72
CA GLY A 1 -20.37 -6.45 8.73
C GLY A 1 -20.41 -7.91 9.14
N ASN A 2 -19.41 -8.64 8.76
CA ASN A 2 -19.25 -10.05 9.08
C ASN A 2 -18.18 -10.22 10.17
N ALA A 3 -18.20 -11.37 10.84
CA ALA A 3 -17.17 -11.82 11.77
C ALA A 3 -16.54 -13.11 11.23
N ALA A 4 -15.22 -13.13 11.07
CA ALA A 4 -14.47 -14.27 10.55
C ALA A 4 -13.11 -14.40 11.24
N SER A 5 -12.36 -15.45 10.96
CA SER A 5 -10.95 -15.53 11.37
C SER A 5 -10.07 -14.76 10.40
N TRP A 6 -10.31 -14.91 9.10
CA TRP A 6 -9.54 -14.31 8.01
C TRP A 6 -10.46 -13.83 6.90
N GLY A 7 -10.15 -12.71 6.26
CA GLY A 7 -10.91 -12.20 5.13
C GLY A 7 -12.38 -11.92 5.49
N GLY A 8 -12.61 -10.98 6.42
CA GLY A 8 -13.94 -10.74 6.98
C GLY A 8 -15.03 -10.47 5.94
N GLY A 9 -14.71 -9.73 4.89
CA GLY A 9 -15.61 -9.50 3.75
C GLY A 9 -15.43 -10.53 2.65
N VAL A 10 -14.17 -10.75 2.21
CA VAL A 10 -13.82 -11.64 1.09
C VAL A 10 -12.50 -12.35 1.40
N ALA A 11 -12.43 -13.64 1.07
CA ALA A 11 -11.19 -14.40 0.98
C ALA A 11 -11.02 -14.90 -0.47
N ALA A 12 -10.05 -14.36 -1.19
CA ALA A 12 -9.68 -14.80 -2.53
C ALA A 12 -8.48 -15.76 -2.42
N LEU A 13 -8.66 -16.98 -2.85
CA LEU A 13 -7.68 -18.06 -2.81
C LEU A 13 -7.49 -18.59 -4.24
N GLY A 14 -6.32 -18.41 -4.82
CA GLY A 14 -5.99 -18.84 -6.19
C GLY A 14 -6.92 -18.26 -7.24
N SER A 15 -7.42 -17.04 -7.06
CA SER A 15 -8.53 -16.52 -7.86
C SER A 15 -8.39 -15.03 -8.19
N THR A 16 -9.13 -14.58 -9.20
CA THR A 16 -9.25 -13.16 -9.53
C THR A 16 -10.56 -12.63 -8.99
N PHE A 17 -10.47 -11.57 -8.19
CA PHE A 17 -11.61 -10.82 -7.66
C PHE A 17 -11.65 -9.42 -8.29
N ASN A 18 -12.71 -9.16 -9.06
CA ASN A 18 -12.92 -7.86 -9.70
C ASN A 18 -14.01 -7.08 -8.96
N MET A 19 -13.70 -5.84 -8.57
CA MET A 19 -14.60 -4.94 -7.87
C MET A 19 -14.64 -3.59 -8.62
N TYR A 20 -15.66 -3.38 -9.44
CA TYR A 20 -15.84 -2.18 -10.25
C TYR A 20 -16.63 -1.08 -9.55
N GLY A 21 -17.18 -1.38 -8.38
CA GLY A 21 -17.96 -0.50 -7.52
C GLY A 21 -18.44 -1.26 -6.29
N GLY A 22 -19.33 -0.63 -5.50
CA GLY A 22 -19.81 -1.22 -4.25
C GLY A 22 -18.85 -1.06 -3.08
N VAL A 23 -19.20 -1.62 -1.93
CA VAL A 23 -18.50 -1.41 -0.67
C VAL A 23 -18.29 -2.73 0.08
N ILE A 24 -17.08 -2.97 0.55
CA ILE A 24 -16.75 -4.00 1.54
C ILE A 24 -16.47 -3.28 2.85
N SER A 25 -17.40 -3.32 3.81
CA SER A 25 -17.26 -2.51 5.01
C SER A 25 -17.70 -3.19 6.30
N ASP A 26 -17.22 -2.62 7.41
CA ASP A 26 -17.63 -2.92 8.77
C ASP A 26 -17.44 -4.39 9.14
N ASN A 27 -16.49 -5.08 8.49
CA ASN A 27 -16.15 -6.44 8.81
C ASN A 27 -15.09 -6.48 9.91
N MET A 28 -15.22 -7.46 10.80
CA MET A 28 -14.29 -7.69 11.89
C MET A 28 -13.76 -9.11 11.84
N VAL A 29 -12.47 -9.27 12.05
CA VAL A 29 -11.83 -10.59 12.08
C VAL A 29 -11.16 -10.84 13.43
N SER A 30 -10.93 -12.09 13.75
CA SER A 30 -10.17 -12.48 14.95
C SER A 30 -8.67 -12.61 14.69
N ALA A 31 -8.25 -12.68 13.42
CA ALA A 31 -6.85 -12.73 13.00
C ALA A 31 -6.52 -11.59 12.04
N SER A 32 -6.38 -11.81 10.74
CA SER A 32 -5.92 -10.79 9.77
C SER A 32 -6.87 -10.64 8.58
N ALA A 33 -6.72 -9.56 7.81
CA ALA A 33 -7.53 -9.20 6.67
C ALA A 33 -8.99 -8.85 7.07
N GLY A 34 -9.18 -7.71 7.71
CA GLY A 34 -10.51 -7.25 8.10
C GLY A 34 -11.50 -7.22 6.95
N GLY A 35 -11.13 -6.61 5.83
CA GLY A 35 -11.94 -6.57 4.61
C GLY A 35 -11.67 -7.76 3.68
N VAL A 36 -10.45 -7.85 3.10
CA VAL A 36 -10.11 -8.78 2.04
C VAL A 36 -8.78 -9.48 2.30
N LEU A 37 -8.78 -10.81 2.17
CA LEU A 37 -7.58 -11.63 2.10
C LEU A 37 -7.27 -12.00 0.65
N LEU A 38 -6.02 -11.83 0.21
CA LEU A 38 -5.49 -12.36 -1.05
C LEU A 38 -4.41 -13.40 -0.75
N SER A 39 -4.60 -14.63 -1.20
CA SER A 39 -3.67 -15.76 -1.04
C SER A 39 -3.59 -16.59 -2.32
N ASP A 40 -2.55 -17.43 -2.41
CA ASP A 40 -2.38 -18.43 -3.46
C ASP A 40 -2.40 -17.85 -4.89
N LYS A 41 -1.61 -16.78 -5.14
CA LYS A 41 -1.53 -16.07 -6.43
C LYS A 41 -2.83 -15.40 -6.86
N SER A 42 -3.61 -14.92 -5.89
CA SER A 42 -4.84 -14.19 -6.18
C SER A 42 -4.57 -12.78 -6.68
N VAL A 43 -5.47 -12.32 -7.54
CA VAL A 43 -5.46 -10.96 -8.07
C VAL A 43 -6.75 -10.25 -7.69
N MET A 44 -6.63 -9.05 -7.13
CA MET A 44 -7.76 -8.16 -6.90
C MET A 44 -7.64 -6.91 -7.78
N ASN A 45 -8.68 -6.63 -8.54
CA ASN A 45 -8.82 -5.41 -9.32
C ASN A 45 -9.92 -4.54 -8.71
N MET A 46 -9.54 -3.38 -8.19
CA MET A 46 -10.46 -2.34 -7.72
C MET A 46 -10.47 -1.17 -8.70
N SER A 47 -11.63 -0.83 -9.22
CA SER A 47 -11.78 0.29 -10.16
C SER A 47 -13.14 0.97 -10.01
N GLY A 48 -13.39 1.99 -10.84
CA GLY A 48 -14.60 2.79 -10.72
C GLY A 48 -14.70 3.47 -9.36
N ASN A 49 -15.79 3.25 -8.65
CA ASN A 49 -16.02 3.77 -7.30
C ASN A 49 -15.98 2.65 -6.22
N ALA A 50 -15.22 1.60 -6.43
CA ALA A 50 -15.06 0.51 -5.47
C ALA A 50 -14.48 1.00 -4.13
N GLN A 51 -15.01 0.53 -2.99
CA GLN A 51 -14.56 0.96 -1.67
C GLN A 51 -14.36 -0.21 -0.71
N ILE A 52 -13.28 -0.13 0.08
CA ILE A 52 -13.05 -0.99 1.24
C ILE A 52 -12.92 -0.08 2.45
N SER A 53 -13.85 -0.15 3.41
CA SER A 53 -13.90 0.83 4.48
C SER A 53 -14.31 0.26 5.83
N ASN A 54 -13.79 0.88 6.92
CA ASN A 54 -14.16 0.59 8.29
C ASN A 54 -14.02 -0.88 8.70
N ASN A 55 -13.12 -1.63 8.05
CA ASN A 55 -12.86 -3.01 8.43
C ASN A 55 -11.79 -3.05 9.52
N ILE A 56 -11.90 -4.00 10.43
CA ILE A 56 -11.05 -4.09 11.61
C ILE A 56 -10.39 -5.46 11.69
N ALA A 57 -9.06 -5.48 11.66
CA ALA A 57 -8.26 -6.58 12.16
C ALA A 57 -7.85 -6.24 13.60
N PRO A 58 -7.88 -7.18 14.56
CA PRO A 58 -7.66 -6.86 15.97
C PRO A 58 -6.24 -6.34 16.22
N THR A 59 -6.10 -5.44 17.20
CA THR A 59 -4.82 -4.80 17.52
C THR A 59 -4.05 -5.48 18.67
N LYS A 60 -4.49 -6.66 19.10
CA LYS A 60 -3.88 -7.40 20.23
C LYS A 60 -2.78 -8.39 19.84
N TRP A 61 -2.63 -8.68 18.56
CA TRP A 61 -1.67 -9.63 18.01
C TRP A 61 -0.99 -8.97 16.81
N THR A 62 0.05 -9.57 16.26
CA THR A 62 0.66 -9.13 14.98
C THR A 62 -0.30 -9.37 13.81
N THR A 63 -1.44 -8.70 13.84
CA THR A 63 -2.50 -8.81 12.85
C THR A 63 -2.35 -7.72 11.79
N SER A 64 -2.60 -8.07 10.56
CA SER A 64 -2.19 -7.24 9.44
C SER A 64 -3.32 -7.06 8.43
N GLY A 65 -3.31 -5.87 7.78
CA GLY A 65 -4.24 -5.55 6.74
C GLY A 65 -5.67 -5.34 7.24
N GLY A 66 -5.98 -4.16 7.78
CA GLY A 66 -7.35 -3.83 8.19
C GLY A 66 -8.31 -3.86 7.00
N GLY A 67 -7.95 -3.21 5.90
CA GLY A 67 -8.68 -3.29 4.64
C GLY A 67 -8.32 -4.55 3.84
N VAL A 68 -7.06 -4.69 3.43
CA VAL A 68 -6.57 -5.78 2.58
C VAL A 68 -5.29 -6.38 3.16
N TYR A 69 -5.22 -7.69 3.24
CA TYR A 69 -4.00 -8.42 3.51
C TYR A 69 -3.57 -9.21 2.27
N ILE A 70 -2.41 -8.87 1.75
CA ILE A 70 -1.76 -9.58 0.64
C ILE A 70 -0.78 -10.57 1.25
N PHE A 71 -1.19 -11.83 1.35
CA PHE A 71 -0.43 -12.88 2.01
C PHE A 71 0.85 -13.23 1.25
N ALA A 72 1.82 -13.77 1.94
CA ALA A 72 3.11 -14.14 1.36
C ALA A 72 2.99 -15.20 0.25
N SER A 73 3.71 -15.01 -0.87
CA SER A 73 4.01 -16.10 -1.80
C SER A 73 5.26 -16.84 -1.32
N THR A 74 5.24 -18.15 -1.40
CA THR A 74 6.32 -19.01 -0.89
C THR A 74 7.24 -19.54 -1.98
N ASP A 75 6.89 -19.36 -3.24
CA ASP A 75 7.60 -19.91 -4.42
C ASP A 75 8.61 -18.94 -5.08
N GLY A 76 8.80 -17.74 -4.51
CA GLY A 76 9.74 -16.75 -5.01
C GLY A 76 9.28 -15.97 -6.24
N GLU A 77 8.13 -16.29 -6.82
CA GLU A 77 7.52 -15.56 -7.93
C GLU A 77 6.66 -14.39 -7.42
N VAL A 78 6.23 -13.52 -8.34
CA VAL A 78 5.22 -12.48 -8.03
C VAL A 78 3.97 -13.19 -7.52
N GLY A 79 3.64 -12.88 -6.28
CA GLY A 79 2.55 -13.52 -5.55
C GLY A 79 1.19 -12.87 -5.82
N ASN A 80 0.54 -12.53 -4.74
CA ASN A 80 -0.80 -11.92 -4.78
C ASN A 80 -0.71 -10.44 -5.17
N CYS A 81 -1.66 -9.96 -5.97
CA CYS A 81 -1.65 -8.60 -6.49
C CYS A 81 -2.94 -7.84 -6.16
N LEU A 82 -2.79 -6.59 -5.75
CA LEU A 82 -3.87 -5.60 -5.67
C LEU A 82 -3.61 -4.49 -6.69
N TYR A 83 -4.53 -4.32 -7.61
CA TYR A 83 -4.56 -3.19 -8.54
C TYR A 83 -5.68 -2.23 -8.16
N MET A 84 -5.36 -0.95 -8.00
CA MET A 84 -6.31 0.12 -7.74
C MET A 84 -6.24 1.16 -8.84
N SER A 85 -7.38 1.47 -9.45
CA SER A 85 -7.48 2.47 -10.52
C SER A 85 -8.74 3.32 -10.37
N ASP A 86 -8.92 4.27 -11.26
CA ASP A 86 -10.03 5.20 -11.28
C ASP A 86 -10.19 5.94 -9.93
N ASN A 87 -11.35 5.87 -9.30
CA ASN A 87 -11.64 6.46 -7.99
C ASN A 87 -11.72 5.40 -6.87
N ALA A 88 -11.09 4.24 -7.06
CA ALA A 88 -11.08 3.19 -6.04
C ALA A 88 -10.50 3.69 -4.70
N LYS A 89 -11.12 3.32 -3.58
CA LYS A 89 -10.77 3.87 -2.28
C LYS A 89 -10.67 2.81 -1.19
N ILE A 90 -9.61 2.91 -0.35
CA ILE A 90 -9.48 2.15 0.90
C ILE A 90 -9.38 3.14 2.05
N SER A 91 -10.33 3.14 3.00
CA SER A 91 -10.37 4.16 4.05
C SER A 91 -11.02 3.70 5.35
N GLY A 92 -10.61 4.29 6.48
CA GLY A 92 -11.22 4.04 7.80
C GLY A 92 -10.91 2.65 8.37
N ASN A 93 -10.00 1.89 7.77
CA ASN A 93 -9.67 0.54 8.23
C ASN A 93 -8.63 0.58 9.35
N THR A 94 -8.65 -0.43 10.24
CA THR A 94 -7.78 -0.48 11.41
C THR A 94 -7.11 -1.85 11.54
N ALA A 95 -5.80 -1.84 11.85
CA ALA A 95 -5.02 -3.05 12.12
C ALA A 95 -3.83 -2.76 13.05
N THR A 96 -3.05 -3.78 13.38
CA THR A 96 -1.73 -3.59 14.02
C THR A 96 -0.73 -3.04 13.02
N GLN A 97 -0.67 -3.63 11.81
CA GLN A 97 0.20 -3.22 10.72
C GLN A 97 -0.59 -3.14 9.41
N GLY A 98 -0.33 -2.11 8.60
CA GLY A 98 -1.07 -1.89 7.37
C GLY A 98 -2.55 -1.65 7.61
N GLY A 99 -2.90 -0.51 8.24
CA GLY A 99 -4.30 -0.17 8.53
C GLY A 99 -5.19 -0.34 7.31
N ALA A 100 -4.78 0.17 6.15
CA ALA A 100 -5.45 -0.13 4.90
C ALA A 100 -4.94 -1.43 4.28
N VAL A 101 -3.63 -1.52 3.97
CA VAL A 101 -3.04 -2.64 3.23
C VAL A 101 -1.76 -3.11 3.89
N TYR A 102 -1.65 -4.40 4.13
CA TYR A 102 -0.39 -5.04 4.41
C TYR A 102 0.02 -5.90 3.21
N VAL A 103 1.17 -5.61 2.63
CA VAL A 103 1.72 -6.37 1.51
C VAL A 103 3.03 -7.02 1.92
N ARG A 104 3.10 -8.34 1.74
CA ARG A 104 4.15 -9.19 2.26
C ARG A 104 4.72 -10.13 1.21
N LYS A 105 6.06 -10.34 1.27
CA LYS A 105 6.83 -11.34 0.51
C LYS A 105 6.33 -11.59 -0.91
N ASN A 106 6.92 -10.89 -1.87
CA ASN A 106 6.61 -10.98 -3.30
C ASN A 106 5.17 -10.57 -3.68
N GLY A 107 4.40 -10.01 -2.74
CA GLY A 107 3.12 -9.39 -3.05
C GLY A 107 3.30 -8.08 -3.81
N GLN A 108 2.25 -7.64 -4.48
CA GLN A 108 2.28 -6.38 -5.24
C GLN A 108 1.03 -5.55 -4.97
N VAL A 109 1.23 -4.26 -4.76
CA VAL A 109 0.18 -3.23 -4.83
C VAL A 109 0.53 -2.29 -5.97
N THR A 110 -0.44 -2.02 -6.84
CA THR A 110 -0.28 -1.02 -7.91
C THR A 110 -1.42 -0.03 -7.84
N MET A 111 -1.08 1.27 -7.81
CA MET A 111 -2.05 2.36 -7.84
C MET A 111 -1.90 3.20 -9.10
N SER A 112 -3.03 3.58 -9.68
CA SER A 112 -3.13 4.46 -10.85
C SER A 112 -4.42 5.28 -10.81
N GLY A 113 -4.62 6.15 -11.80
CA GLY A 113 -5.81 7.00 -11.86
C GLY A 113 -5.90 7.92 -10.64
N ASN A 114 -7.07 8.03 -10.04
CA ASN A 114 -7.32 8.80 -8.81
C ASN A 114 -7.49 7.90 -7.58
N ALA A 115 -6.92 6.71 -7.59
CA ALA A 115 -7.03 5.76 -6.48
C ALA A 115 -6.54 6.35 -5.15
N GLN A 116 -7.22 6.06 -4.05
CA GLN A 116 -6.93 6.66 -2.75
C GLN A 116 -6.82 5.63 -1.63
N ILE A 117 -5.82 5.83 -0.76
CA ILE A 117 -5.69 5.17 0.54
C ILE A 117 -5.59 6.27 1.59
N SER A 118 -6.63 6.45 2.43
CA SER A 118 -6.69 7.57 3.36
C SER A 118 -7.48 7.26 4.64
N ASN A 119 -7.17 7.96 5.74
CA ASN A 119 -7.88 7.84 7.02
C ASN A 119 -7.87 6.40 7.58
N ASN A 120 -6.82 5.63 7.35
CA ASN A 120 -6.66 4.31 7.96
C ASN A 120 -5.70 4.41 9.15
N THR A 121 -5.81 3.46 10.08
CA THR A 121 -5.06 3.50 11.33
C THR A 121 -4.33 2.20 11.59
N ALA A 122 -3.05 2.30 11.96
CA ALA A 122 -2.28 1.19 12.51
C ALA A 122 -1.87 1.50 13.95
N THR A 123 -1.61 0.45 14.76
CA THR A 123 -1.06 0.62 16.10
C THR A 123 0.46 0.49 16.16
N GLU A 124 1.10 -0.06 15.12
CA GLU A 124 2.55 -0.21 15.04
C GLU A 124 3.15 0.52 13.82
N ASN A 125 2.79 0.12 12.58
CA ASN A 125 3.38 0.68 11.37
C ASN A 125 2.43 0.65 10.17
N GLY A 126 2.59 1.60 9.25
CA GLY A 126 1.85 1.66 8.01
C GLY A 126 0.35 1.90 8.25
N GLY A 127 -0.01 3.06 8.77
CA GLY A 127 -1.43 3.43 8.89
C GLY A 127 -2.17 3.25 7.57
N GLY A 128 -1.56 3.64 6.47
CA GLY A 128 -2.02 3.32 5.12
C GLY A 128 -1.51 1.95 4.67
N VAL A 129 -0.27 1.88 4.22
CA VAL A 129 0.32 0.68 3.63
C VAL A 129 1.57 0.27 4.38
N TYR A 130 1.70 -1.00 4.70
CA TYR A 130 2.96 -1.59 5.17
C TYR A 130 3.55 -2.47 4.07
N VAL A 131 4.80 -2.17 3.66
CA VAL A 131 5.49 -2.86 2.57
C VAL A 131 6.66 -3.66 3.15
N GLU A 132 6.57 -5.01 3.08
CA GLU A 132 7.58 -5.93 3.57
C GLU A 132 8.04 -6.91 2.48
N ASN A 133 9.29 -6.76 2.00
CA ASN A 133 9.85 -7.61 0.93
C ASN A 133 8.90 -7.75 -0.27
N SER A 134 8.36 -6.63 -0.74
CA SER A 134 7.22 -6.57 -1.65
C SER A 134 7.32 -5.37 -2.59
N THR A 135 6.39 -5.26 -3.52
CA THR A 135 6.34 -4.15 -4.47
C THR A 135 5.15 -3.25 -4.19
N PHE A 136 5.42 -1.95 -3.96
CA PHE A 136 4.41 -0.89 -4.05
C PHE A 136 4.72 -0.03 -5.27
N LYS A 137 3.83 -0.03 -6.26
CA LYS A 137 4.03 0.62 -7.56
C LYS A 137 3.01 1.71 -7.81
N ILE A 138 3.48 2.84 -8.33
CA ILE A 138 2.66 3.91 -8.91
C ILE A 138 2.76 3.81 -10.43
N ALA A 139 1.60 3.61 -11.07
CA ALA A 139 1.50 3.40 -12.51
C ALA A 139 0.83 4.59 -13.22
N GLY A 140 1.10 5.82 -12.76
CA GLY A 140 0.60 7.06 -13.34
C GLY A 140 -0.72 7.55 -12.76
N GLY A 141 -1.20 8.69 -13.27
CA GLY A 141 -2.38 9.37 -12.75
C GLY A 141 -2.08 10.22 -11.51
N ALA A 142 -3.07 10.41 -10.66
CA ALA A 142 -2.98 11.21 -9.44
C ALA A 142 -3.36 10.40 -8.17
N PRO A 143 -2.80 9.20 -7.96
CA PRO A 143 -3.12 8.41 -6.78
C PRO A 143 -2.61 9.10 -5.51
N ARG A 144 -3.30 8.88 -4.39
CA ARG A 144 -2.98 9.50 -3.12
C ARG A 144 -2.91 8.48 -2.00
N VAL A 145 -1.84 8.55 -1.19
CA VAL A 145 -1.74 7.88 0.10
C VAL A 145 -1.41 8.93 1.14
N CYS A 146 -2.40 9.39 1.86
CA CYS A 146 -2.30 10.49 2.82
C CYS A 146 -3.31 10.34 3.96
N ASP A 147 -3.11 11.10 5.03
CA ASP A 147 -4.01 11.16 6.18
C ASP A 147 -4.20 9.79 6.87
N ASN A 148 -3.21 8.91 6.76
CA ASN A 148 -3.20 7.64 7.47
C ASN A 148 -2.31 7.75 8.71
N LEU A 149 -2.73 7.16 9.82
CA LEU A 149 -2.11 7.37 11.12
C LEU A 149 -1.54 6.07 11.70
N CYS A 150 -0.46 6.21 12.44
CA CYS A 150 0.03 5.22 13.38
C CYS A 150 0.23 5.90 14.73
N GLN A 151 -0.51 5.48 15.76
CA GLN A 151 -0.45 6.12 17.08
C GLN A 151 -0.59 7.66 16.99
N ASP A 152 -1.60 8.11 16.24
CA ASP A 152 -1.94 9.52 16.01
C ASP A 152 -0.88 10.35 15.24
N VAL A 153 0.15 9.71 14.69
CA VAL A 153 1.18 10.33 13.85
C VAL A 153 1.01 9.88 12.40
N GLN A 154 1.26 10.78 11.47
CA GLN A 154 1.25 10.46 10.02
C GLN A 154 2.16 9.27 9.72
N ASN A 155 1.63 8.25 9.06
CA ASN A 155 2.35 7.04 8.68
C ASN A 155 1.65 6.41 7.47
N ASN A 156 1.87 6.98 6.30
CA ASN A 156 1.10 6.67 5.11
C ASN A 156 1.57 5.39 4.42
N VAL A 157 2.75 5.41 3.80
CA VAL A 157 3.41 4.20 3.30
C VAL A 157 4.61 3.93 4.17
N TYR A 158 4.60 2.83 4.90
CA TYR A 158 5.76 2.40 5.69
C TYR A 158 6.57 1.39 4.89
N LEU A 159 7.82 1.72 4.64
CA LEU A 159 8.77 0.88 3.93
C LEU A 159 9.68 0.17 4.93
N ALA A 160 9.57 -1.15 5.03
CA ALA A 160 10.56 -1.96 5.74
C ALA A 160 11.93 -1.88 5.03
N THR A 161 13.02 -2.17 5.74
CA THR A 161 14.38 -2.10 5.20
C THR A 161 14.50 -2.74 3.83
N GLY A 162 15.14 -2.05 2.89
CA GLY A 162 15.36 -2.51 1.51
C GLY A 162 14.15 -2.38 0.56
N ASN A 163 13.03 -1.85 1.03
CA ASN A 163 11.87 -1.58 0.16
C ASN A 163 11.88 -0.14 -0.34
N ALA A 164 11.32 0.07 -1.53
CA ALA A 164 11.13 1.38 -2.13
C ALA A 164 9.84 1.42 -2.96
N ILE A 165 9.25 2.60 -3.10
CA ILE A 165 8.16 2.83 -4.04
C ILE A 165 8.69 2.69 -5.46
N ARG A 166 8.00 1.99 -6.34
CA ARG A 166 8.33 1.85 -7.75
C ARG A 166 7.47 2.79 -8.59
N ILE A 167 8.07 3.75 -9.27
CA ILE A 167 7.36 4.72 -10.10
C ILE A 167 7.51 4.34 -11.57
N SER A 168 6.38 4.13 -12.25
CA SER A 168 6.34 3.91 -13.70
C SER A 168 6.62 5.22 -14.43
N LYS A 169 7.56 5.19 -15.39
CA LYS A 169 7.86 6.32 -16.27
C LYS A 169 7.11 6.22 -17.62
N LEU A 170 6.24 5.22 -17.79
CA LEU A 170 5.38 5.10 -18.97
C LEU A 170 4.20 6.08 -18.95
N SER A 171 3.92 6.68 -17.80
CA SER A 171 2.85 7.69 -17.63
C SER A 171 3.21 8.69 -16.54
N THR A 172 2.63 9.88 -16.63
CA THR A 172 2.84 10.94 -15.64
C THR A 172 2.25 10.54 -14.28
N PHE A 173 2.95 10.94 -13.22
CA PHE A 173 2.48 10.81 -11.84
C PHE A 173 2.24 12.22 -11.28
N ALA A 174 1.02 12.49 -10.83
CA ALA A 174 0.62 13.78 -10.26
C ALA A 174 -0.08 13.64 -8.90
N GLY A 175 0.07 12.51 -8.25
CA GLY A 175 -0.52 12.20 -6.95
C GLY A 175 0.24 12.78 -5.77
N LYS A 176 -0.05 12.27 -4.56
CA LYS A 176 0.71 12.57 -3.34
C LYS A 176 0.82 11.34 -2.46
N ILE A 177 2.05 10.96 -2.16
CA ILE A 177 2.37 9.78 -1.36
C ILE A 177 3.20 10.18 -0.15
N GLY A 178 2.66 10.03 1.03
CA GLY A 178 3.41 10.17 2.28
C GLY A 178 4.22 8.91 2.57
N VAL A 179 5.45 9.04 3.05
CA VAL A 179 6.37 7.92 3.26
C VAL A 179 7.02 7.97 4.63
N SER A 180 7.03 6.84 5.30
CA SER A 180 7.82 6.52 6.47
C SER A 180 8.74 5.34 6.19
N THR A 181 9.91 5.30 6.81
CA THR A 181 10.88 4.23 6.62
C THR A 181 11.23 3.56 7.94
N GLN A 182 11.52 2.26 7.92
CA GLN A 182 12.04 1.53 9.08
C GLN A 182 13.40 2.09 9.49
N ASP A 183 14.28 2.26 8.50
CA ASP A 183 15.59 2.84 8.71
C ASP A 183 15.45 4.37 8.87
N THR A 184 16.14 4.93 9.84
CA THR A 184 16.17 6.38 10.02
C THR A 184 17.23 6.98 9.10
N PRO A 185 16.85 7.83 8.12
CA PRO A 185 17.83 8.49 7.26
C PRO A 185 18.67 9.51 8.06
N THR A 186 19.93 9.64 7.67
CA THR A 186 20.86 10.64 8.17
C THR A 186 21.59 11.29 6.99
N GLU A 187 22.27 12.40 7.18
CA GLU A 187 23.06 13.06 6.14
C GLU A 187 24.13 12.14 5.52
N SER A 188 24.69 11.23 6.31
CA SER A 188 25.71 10.27 5.88
C SER A 188 25.15 8.91 5.43
N ASN A 189 23.86 8.64 5.67
CA ASN A 189 23.21 7.38 5.33
C ASN A 189 21.78 7.65 4.84
N LEU A 190 21.64 7.90 3.54
CA LEU A 190 20.36 8.15 2.90
C LEU A 190 19.59 6.83 2.70
N VAL A 191 18.27 6.88 2.92
CA VAL A 191 17.37 5.74 2.72
C VAL A 191 16.63 5.91 1.39
N THR A 192 16.74 4.93 0.51
CA THR A 192 16.01 4.95 -0.78
C THR A 192 14.51 4.80 -0.52
N VAL A 193 13.72 5.81 -0.87
CA VAL A 193 12.25 5.80 -0.72
C VAL A 193 11.52 5.56 -2.03
N ALA A 194 12.14 5.87 -3.17
CA ALA A 194 11.55 5.65 -4.48
C ALA A 194 12.60 5.24 -5.53
N ALA A 195 12.19 4.49 -6.53
CA ALA A 195 12.99 4.09 -7.67
C ALA A 195 12.11 3.92 -8.92
N VAL A 196 12.73 3.98 -10.11
CA VAL A 196 12.01 3.69 -11.36
C VAL A 196 11.60 2.21 -11.40
N ALA A 197 10.36 1.95 -11.82
CA ALA A 197 9.89 0.60 -12.05
C ALA A 197 10.63 0.00 -13.27
N VAL A 198 11.10 -1.24 -13.13
CA VAL A 198 11.65 -1.99 -14.27
C VAL A 198 10.49 -2.42 -15.15
N GLU A 199 10.44 -1.90 -16.38
CA GLU A 199 9.35 -2.13 -17.34
C GLU A 199 9.93 -2.48 -18.70
N ALA A 200 9.24 -3.34 -19.43
CA ALA A 200 9.64 -3.69 -20.80
C ALA A 200 9.52 -2.46 -21.71
N GLY A 201 10.65 -2.01 -22.29
CA GLY A 201 10.70 -0.84 -23.17
C GLY A 201 10.76 0.52 -22.46
N GLY A 202 10.81 0.57 -21.14
CA GLY A 202 10.89 1.78 -20.35
C GLY A 202 12.29 1.98 -19.76
N GLY A 203 13.06 2.90 -20.29
CA GLY A 203 14.22 3.50 -19.63
C GLY A 203 13.82 4.89 -19.15
N GLY A 204 14.05 5.20 -17.89
CA GLY A 204 13.80 6.53 -17.34
C GLY A 204 14.52 6.68 -16.00
N HIS A 205 14.68 7.90 -15.57
CA HIS A 205 15.16 8.25 -14.24
C HIS A 205 14.12 9.07 -13.50
N LEU A 206 14.18 9.09 -12.19
CA LEU A 206 13.39 10.01 -11.38
C LEU A 206 13.89 11.43 -11.59
N THR A 207 12.98 12.39 -11.58
CA THR A 207 13.24 13.82 -11.73
C THR A 207 12.85 14.56 -10.45
N GLU A 208 13.26 15.81 -10.31
CA GLU A 208 12.81 16.68 -9.21
C GLU A 208 11.28 16.79 -9.17
N GLU A 209 10.62 16.84 -10.34
CA GLU A 209 9.16 16.86 -10.44
C GLU A 209 8.51 15.60 -9.82
N ASP A 210 9.12 14.42 -9.97
CA ASP A 210 8.63 13.20 -9.32
C ASP A 210 8.73 13.30 -7.79
N LEU A 211 9.75 14.00 -7.26
CA LEU A 211 9.93 14.16 -5.81
C LEU A 211 8.88 15.08 -5.17
N ASP A 212 8.34 16.03 -5.89
CA ASP A 212 7.27 16.91 -5.40
C ASP A 212 6.01 16.14 -4.99
N HIS A 213 5.88 14.92 -5.50
CA HIS A 213 4.75 14.02 -5.23
C HIS A 213 5.03 13.01 -4.11
N ILE A 214 6.26 12.95 -3.60
CA ILE A 214 6.66 12.07 -2.49
C ILE A 214 7.03 12.92 -1.30
N CYS A 215 6.34 12.74 -0.18
CA CYS A 215 6.56 13.52 1.03
C CYS A 215 7.02 12.61 2.17
N SER A 216 7.91 13.11 3.03
CA SER A 216 8.14 12.43 4.30
C SER A 216 6.93 12.61 5.23
N ASP A 217 6.55 11.56 5.95
CA ASP A 217 5.59 11.65 7.06
C ASP A 217 6.23 12.23 8.33
N LYS A 218 7.56 12.35 8.37
CA LYS A 218 8.30 12.95 9.47
C LYS A 218 8.67 14.39 9.14
N GLU A 219 8.51 15.28 10.12
CA GLU A 219 8.97 16.66 10.02
C GLU A 219 10.49 16.74 9.77
N ASN A 220 10.92 17.72 9.00
CA ASN A 220 12.33 18.01 8.68
C ASN A 220 13.06 16.90 7.88
N LEU A 221 12.36 15.96 7.27
CA LEU A 221 12.93 15.03 6.32
C LEU A 221 12.32 15.28 4.93
N TYR A 222 13.18 15.39 3.93
CA TYR A 222 12.78 15.67 2.55
C TYR A 222 13.40 14.63 1.61
N PRO A 223 12.67 14.14 0.61
CA PRO A 223 13.26 13.31 -0.43
C PRO A 223 14.28 14.13 -1.24
N VAL A 224 15.38 13.51 -1.60
CA VAL A 224 16.40 14.08 -2.47
C VAL A 224 16.77 13.09 -3.58
N LEU A 225 17.13 13.59 -4.76
CA LEU A 225 17.71 12.74 -5.80
C LEU A 225 19.15 12.40 -5.43
N VAL A 226 19.50 11.12 -5.56
CA VAL A 226 20.86 10.64 -5.40
C VAL A 226 21.31 10.02 -6.72
N GLY A 227 22.38 10.56 -7.31
CA GLY A 227 22.92 10.06 -8.57
C GLY A 227 22.06 10.41 -9.78
N GLY A 228 21.73 11.69 -9.94
CA GLY A 228 21.14 12.20 -11.17
C GLY A 228 22.18 12.24 -12.28
N GLU A 229 22.24 11.25 -13.18
CA GLU A 229 22.72 11.31 -14.54
C GLU A 229 21.61 10.93 -15.51
#